data_73e2a268ae89b8c96324906326170740
#
_entry.id   73e2a268ae89b8c96324906326170740
#
_cell.length_a   1.000
_cell.length_b   1.000
_cell.length_c   1.000
_cell.angle_alpha   90.00
_cell.angle_beta   90.00
_cell.angle_gamma   90.00
#
_symmetry.space_group_name_H-M   'P 1'
#
loop_
_entity.id
_entity.type
_entity.pdbx_description
1 polymer ?
#
loop_
_entity_poly.entity_id
_entity_poly.type
_entity_poly.pdbx_seq_one_letter_code
_entity_poly.pdbx_strand_id
1 'polypeptide(L)'
;MNEYKEQDGIVLIDCPGNLNDNNLSILYSIADLIVIPMSYDVDTIDATGIFVSVISQKSSARLVFLPNRINTTEGKAHEREMRDETISVLGRLGTVTPRVKQSVVIKRYSTLYPLDKYQYAAVEHAFDRIIEIINQL
;
A
#
# COMPACT_ATOMS: atom_id res chain seq x y z
N MET A 1 3.55 8.69 22.53
CA MET A 1 2.90 8.00 21.39
C MET A 1 1.37 8.15 21.35
N ASN A 2 0.70 8.40 22.45
CA ASN A 2 -0.72 8.76 22.45
C ASN A 2 -1.01 10.15 21.84
N GLU A 3 0.00 11.01 21.79
CA GLU A 3 -0.14 12.37 21.23
C GLU A 3 -0.60 12.42 19.77
N TYR A 4 -0.27 11.39 18.96
CA TYR A 4 -0.70 11.33 17.57
C TYR A 4 -2.18 10.97 17.39
N LYS A 5 -2.79 10.28 18.35
CA LYS A 5 -4.24 9.96 18.31
C LYS A 5 -5.14 11.12 18.70
N GLU A 6 -4.58 12.13 19.35
CA GLU A 6 -5.33 13.28 19.85
C GLU A 6 -5.21 14.50 18.92
N GLN A 7 -4.46 14.38 17.81
CA GLN A 7 -4.31 15.45 16.82
C GLN A 7 -5.44 15.37 15.79
N ASP A 8 -6.13 16.48 15.61
CA ASP A 8 -7.04 16.67 14.46
C ASP A 8 -6.21 16.69 13.17
N GLY A 9 -6.50 15.77 12.27
CA GLY A 9 -5.84 15.71 10.97
C GLY A 9 -5.30 14.32 10.63
N ILE A 10 -4.50 14.26 9.57
CA ILE A 10 -3.89 13.04 9.07
C ILE A 10 -2.40 13.04 9.42
N VAL A 11 -1.95 12.01 10.11
CA VAL A 11 -0.53 11.75 10.37
C VAL A 11 -0.07 10.63 9.46
N LEU A 12 0.88 10.93 8.57
CA LEU A 12 1.49 9.94 7.69
C LEU A 12 2.84 9.52 8.25
N ILE A 13 3.02 8.21 8.46
CA ILE A 13 4.25 7.63 9.00
C ILE A 13 4.85 6.71 7.94
N ASP A 14 6.05 7.04 7.46
CA ASP A 14 6.83 6.17 6.60
C ASP A 14 7.59 5.14 7.46
N CYS A 15 7.33 3.86 7.23
CA CYS A 15 7.88 2.77 8.02
C CYS A 15 8.86 1.93 7.19
N PRO A 16 10.03 1.58 7.73
CA PRO A 16 10.90 0.59 7.09
C PRO A 16 10.22 -0.79 7.04
N GLY A 17 10.52 -1.57 6.01
CA GLY A 17 9.97 -2.92 5.81
C GLY A 17 10.49 -4.00 6.78
N ASN A 18 10.77 -3.64 8.03
CA ASN A 18 11.29 -4.57 9.04
C ASN A 18 10.21 -4.91 10.08
N LEU A 19 9.87 -6.20 10.18
CA LEU A 19 8.86 -6.69 11.13
C LEU A 19 9.38 -6.94 12.55
N ASN A 20 10.69 -6.94 12.75
CA ASN A 20 11.32 -7.31 14.03
C ASN A 20 11.56 -6.11 14.96
N ASP A 21 11.15 -4.92 14.60
CA ASP A 21 11.28 -3.74 15.44
C ASP A 21 10.08 -3.59 16.37
N ASN A 22 10.32 -3.63 17.67
CA ASN A 22 9.29 -3.46 18.69
C ASN A 22 8.60 -2.08 18.61
N ASN A 23 9.33 -1.04 18.18
CA ASN A 23 8.75 0.30 18.01
C ASN A 23 7.73 0.33 16.86
N LEU A 24 8.00 -0.40 15.76
CA LEU A 24 7.05 -0.56 14.68
C LEU A 24 5.78 -1.30 15.12
N SER A 25 5.90 -2.31 15.98
CA SER A 25 4.75 -3.01 16.57
C SER A 25 3.80 -2.06 17.28
N ILE A 26 4.33 -1.06 17.99
CA ILE A 26 3.51 -0.06 18.67
C ILE A 26 2.82 0.85 17.65
N LEU A 27 3.54 1.31 16.62
CA LEU A 27 2.95 2.13 15.55
C LEU A 27 1.81 1.40 14.86
N TYR A 28 2.01 0.13 14.51
CA TYR A 28 0.96 -0.68 13.88
C TYR A 28 -0.26 -0.87 14.78
N SER A 29 -0.09 -0.96 16.10
CA SER A 29 -1.19 -1.14 17.04
C SER A 29 -2.08 0.09 17.19
N ILE A 30 -1.57 1.29 16.87
CA ILE A 30 -2.30 2.56 16.97
C ILE A 30 -2.73 3.12 15.61
N ALA A 31 -2.28 2.53 14.52
CA ALA A 31 -2.65 2.98 13.18
C ALA A 31 -4.15 2.74 12.92
N ASP A 32 -4.80 3.67 12.24
CA ASP A 32 -6.17 3.52 11.74
C ASP A 32 -6.17 2.88 10.35
N LEU A 33 -5.12 3.13 9.57
CA LEU A 33 -4.92 2.62 8.21
C LEU A 33 -3.48 2.21 7.99
N ILE A 34 -3.25 1.07 7.36
CA ILE A 34 -1.93 0.61 6.92
C ILE A 34 -1.96 0.42 5.41
N VAL A 35 -1.17 1.23 4.70
CA VAL A 35 -0.98 1.09 3.25
C VAL A 35 0.23 0.20 2.98
N ILE A 36 0.03 -0.85 2.19
CA ILE A 36 1.01 -1.88 1.88
C ILE A 36 1.33 -1.82 0.38
N PRO A 37 2.41 -1.13 -0.03
CA PRO A 37 2.87 -1.18 -1.41
C PRO A 37 3.36 -2.59 -1.76
N MET A 38 2.93 -3.12 -2.90
CA MET A 38 3.30 -4.46 -3.35
C MET A 38 3.36 -4.55 -4.87
N SER A 39 3.94 -5.60 -5.38
CA SER A 39 3.85 -6.00 -6.78
C SER A 39 3.34 -7.44 -6.90
N TYR A 40 3.10 -7.91 -8.13
CA TYR A 40 2.53 -9.25 -8.34
C TYR A 40 3.61 -10.31 -8.62
N ASP A 41 4.87 -10.05 -8.29
CA ASP A 41 5.89 -11.09 -8.28
C ASP A 41 5.76 -11.98 -7.02
N VAL A 42 6.20 -13.23 -7.14
CA VAL A 42 6.04 -14.24 -6.11
C VAL A 42 6.65 -13.81 -4.78
N ASP A 43 7.87 -13.25 -4.81
CA ASP A 43 8.59 -12.86 -3.60
C ASP A 43 7.85 -11.76 -2.84
N THR A 44 7.29 -10.77 -3.58
CA THR A 44 6.53 -9.68 -2.97
C THR A 44 5.18 -10.16 -2.45
N ILE A 45 4.51 -11.10 -3.14
CA ILE A 45 3.25 -11.71 -2.67
C ILE A 45 3.49 -12.47 -1.37
N ASP A 46 4.54 -13.28 -1.30
CA ASP A 46 4.89 -14.06 -0.11
C ASP A 46 5.25 -13.13 1.06
N ALA A 47 6.07 -12.10 0.82
CA ALA A 47 6.41 -11.10 1.82
C ALA A 47 5.17 -10.36 2.34
N THR A 48 4.24 -10.02 1.45
CA THR A 48 2.96 -9.38 1.80
C THR A 48 2.12 -10.32 2.67
N GLY A 49 2.04 -11.60 2.34
CA GLY A 49 1.34 -12.61 3.12
C GLY A 49 1.90 -12.75 4.54
N ILE A 50 3.22 -12.82 4.67
CA ILE A 50 3.90 -12.85 5.98
C ILE A 50 3.59 -11.58 6.77
N PHE A 51 3.74 -10.41 6.14
CA PHE A 51 3.44 -9.12 6.78
C PHE A 51 2.00 -9.10 7.32
N VAL A 52 1.02 -9.43 6.49
CA VAL A 52 -0.41 -9.43 6.87
C VAL A 52 -0.67 -10.40 8.03
N SER A 53 -0.07 -11.60 8.01
CA SER A 53 -0.25 -12.58 9.09
C SER A 53 0.24 -12.06 10.45
N VAL A 54 1.34 -11.32 10.46
CA VAL A 54 1.90 -10.70 11.67
C VAL A 54 1.07 -9.49 12.12
N ILE A 55 0.70 -8.62 11.19
CA ILE A 55 -0.02 -7.39 11.49
C ILE A 55 -1.44 -7.67 11.97
N SER A 56 -2.14 -8.64 11.39
CA SER A 56 -3.50 -9.02 11.81
C SER A 56 -3.60 -9.46 13.28
N GLN A 57 -2.49 -9.85 13.88
CA GLN A 57 -2.43 -10.20 15.30
C GLN A 57 -2.17 -9.00 16.22
N LYS A 58 -1.68 -7.89 15.67
CA LYS A 58 -1.18 -6.74 16.43
C LYS A 58 -1.96 -5.45 16.19
N SER A 59 -2.74 -5.39 15.13
CA SER A 59 -3.41 -4.18 14.67
C SER A 59 -4.84 -4.46 14.26
N SER A 60 -5.73 -3.51 14.57
CA SER A 60 -7.10 -3.45 14.05
C SER A 60 -7.23 -2.48 12.87
N ALA A 61 -6.13 -1.95 12.36
CA ALA A 61 -6.10 -1.02 11.24
C ALA A 61 -6.76 -1.61 9.99
N ARG A 62 -7.39 -0.77 9.20
CA ARG A 62 -7.80 -1.14 7.84
C ARG A 62 -6.55 -1.37 6.99
N LEU A 63 -6.53 -2.45 6.22
CA LEU A 63 -5.43 -2.75 5.30
C LEU A 63 -5.78 -2.26 3.90
N VAL A 64 -4.83 -1.60 3.27
CA VAL A 64 -4.92 -1.15 1.88
C VAL A 64 -3.71 -1.66 1.12
N PHE A 65 -3.95 -2.49 0.12
CA PHE A 65 -2.92 -3.02 -0.76
C PHE A 65 -2.78 -2.09 -1.98
N LEU A 66 -1.59 -1.55 -2.18
CA LEU A 66 -1.26 -0.65 -3.27
C LEU A 66 -0.36 -1.37 -4.30
N PRO A 67 -0.94 -1.95 -5.37
CA PRO A 67 -0.13 -2.53 -6.43
C PRO A 67 0.69 -1.45 -7.12
N ASN A 68 2.01 -1.52 -6.99
CA ASN A 68 2.97 -0.52 -7.45
C ASN A 68 4.00 -1.14 -8.39
N ARG A 69 4.56 -0.35 -9.29
CA ARG A 69 5.55 -0.78 -10.29
C ARG A 69 5.05 -1.91 -11.20
N ILE A 70 3.77 -1.91 -11.51
CA ILE A 70 3.16 -2.97 -12.31
C ILE A 70 3.53 -2.80 -13.78
N ASN A 71 4.22 -3.80 -14.33
CA ASN A 71 4.45 -3.89 -15.76
C ASN A 71 3.20 -4.45 -16.44
N THR A 72 2.61 -3.66 -17.35
CA THR A 72 1.37 -4.03 -18.03
C THR A 72 1.59 -4.68 -19.40
N THR A 73 2.84 -4.64 -19.89
CA THR A 73 3.20 -5.22 -21.20
C THR A 73 3.68 -6.65 -21.10
N GLU A 74 4.08 -7.08 -19.91
CA GLU A 74 4.47 -8.46 -19.61
C GLU A 74 3.27 -9.21 -19.00
N GLY A 75 3.16 -10.46 -19.32
CA GLY A 75 2.21 -11.35 -18.69
C GLY A 75 1.66 -12.41 -19.63
N LYS A 76 2.12 -13.63 -19.43
CA LYS A 76 1.51 -14.83 -20.00
C LYS A 76 0.15 -15.06 -19.33
N ALA A 77 -0.67 -15.91 -19.92
CA ALA A 77 -2.02 -16.18 -19.42
C ALA A 77 -2.03 -16.59 -17.94
N HIS A 78 -1.11 -17.45 -17.51
CA HIS A 78 -1.02 -17.92 -16.12
C HIS A 78 -0.62 -16.83 -15.13
N GLU A 79 0.17 -15.82 -15.54
CA GLU A 79 0.55 -14.70 -14.68
C GLU A 79 -0.63 -13.75 -14.44
N ARG A 80 -1.53 -13.63 -15.41
CA ARG A 80 -2.78 -12.89 -15.26
C ARG A 80 -3.71 -13.59 -14.29
N GLU A 81 -3.84 -14.91 -14.40
CA GLU A 81 -4.65 -15.72 -13.51
C GLU A 81 -4.13 -15.64 -12.07
N MET A 82 -2.83 -15.79 -11.85
CA MET A 82 -2.19 -15.64 -10.54
C MET A 82 -2.42 -14.25 -9.95
N ARG A 83 -2.34 -13.20 -10.76
CA ARG A 83 -2.63 -11.82 -10.33
C ARG A 83 -4.08 -11.66 -9.89
N ASP A 84 -5.03 -12.16 -10.69
CA ASP A 84 -6.45 -12.06 -10.41
C ASP A 84 -6.81 -12.84 -9.14
N GLU A 85 -6.20 -14.00 -8.93
CA GLU A 85 -6.31 -14.78 -7.70
C GLU A 85 -5.74 -14.00 -6.49
N THR A 86 -4.56 -13.42 -6.63
CA THR A 86 -3.94 -12.59 -5.59
C THR A 86 -4.83 -11.41 -5.21
N ILE A 87 -5.38 -10.68 -6.18
CA ILE A 87 -6.32 -9.59 -5.94
C ILE A 87 -7.56 -10.08 -5.19
N SER A 88 -8.10 -11.24 -5.57
CA SER A 88 -9.25 -11.83 -4.89
C SER A 88 -8.95 -12.18 -3.42
N VAL A 89 -7.79 -12.77 -3.15
CA VAL A 89 -7.37 -13.12 -1.79
C VAL A 89 -7.16 -11.87 -0.95
N LEU A 90 -6.40 -10.90 -1.45
CA LEU A 90 -6.13 -9.65 -0.75
C LEU A 90 -7.41 -8.82 -0.51
N GLY A 91 -8.35 -8.86 -1.46
CA GLY A 91 -9.65 -8.20 -1.33
C GLY A 91 -10.53 -8.72 -0.19
N ARG A 92 -10.26 -9.92 0.35
CA ARG A 92 -10.91 -10.45 1.55
C ARG A 92 -10.27 -9.94 2.85
N LEU A 93 -9.02 -9.49 2.77
CA LEU A 93 -8.23 -9.03 3.92
C LEU A 93 -8.24 -7.51 4.06
N GLY A 94 -8.51 -6.80 2.98
CA GLY A 94 -8.52 -5.34 2.94
C GLY A 94 -8.95 -4.81 1.58
N THR A 95 -8.63 -3.56 1.30
CA THR A 95 -8.94 -2.93 0.01
C THR A 95 -7.73 -2.98 -0.90
N VAL A 96 -7.91 -3.46 -2.13
CA VAL A 96 -6.90 -3.38 -3.19
C VAL A 96 -7.18 -2.14 -4.04
N THR A 97 -6.22 -1.22 -4.11
CA THR A 97 -6.37 0.00 -4.92
C THR A 97 -6.17 -0.29 -6.42
N PRO A 98 -6.59 0.62 -7.31
CA PRO A 98 -6.08 0.62 -8.66
C PRO A 98 -4.55 0.59 -8.68
N ARG A 99 -3.98 -0.11 -9.66
CA ARG A 99 -2.54 -0.27 -9.78
C ARG A 99 -1.83 1.01 -10.22
N VAL A 100 -0.63 1.24 -9.70
CA VAL A 100 0.32 2.21 -10.23
C VAL A 100 1.26 1.49 -11.20
N LYS A 101 1.23 1.90 -12.46
CA LYS A 101 2.06 1.29 -13.51
C LYS A 101 3.52 1.69 -13.33
N GLN A 102 4.43 0.80 -13.70
CA GLN A 102 5.83 1.16 -13.85
C GLN A 102 5.97 2.25 -14.91
N SER A 103 6.56 3.38 -14.54
CA SER A 103 6.63 4.55 -15.41
C SER A 103 7.95 5.30 -15.20
N VAL A 104 8.54 5.73 -16.32
CA VAL A 104 9.71 6.62 -16.30
C VAL A 104 9.36 7.98 -15.70
N VAL A 105 8.12 8.42 -15.86
CA VAL A 105 7.62 9.70 -15.33
C VAL A 105 7.69 9.70 -13.80
N ILE A 106 7.24 8.61 -13.16
CA ILE A 106 7.30 8.48 -11.70
C ILE A 106 8.75 8.30 -11.22
N LYS A 107 9.62 7.64 -11.96
CA LYS A 107 11.04 7.53 -11.60
C LYS A 107 11.76 8.88 -11.51
N ARG A 108 11.26 9.92 -12.15
CA ARG A 108 11.80 11.28 -12.11
C ARG A 108 11.25 12.13 -10.98
N TYR A 109 10.36 11.57 -10.15
CA TYR A 109 9.81 12.28 -9.02
C TYR A 109 10.91 12.67 -8.02
N SER A 110 10.78 13.87 -7.51
CA SER A 110 11.64 14.41 -6.44
C SER A 110 10.74 14.96 -5.33
N THR A 111 11.08 14.65 -4.08
CA THR A 111 10.36 15.18 -2.92
C THR A 111 10.51 16.70 -2.73
N LEU A 112 11.40 17.34 -3.51
CA LEU A 112 11.63 18.79 -3.46
C LEU A 112 10.58 19.59 -4.21
N TYR A 113 9.81 18.94 -5.09
CA TYR A 113 8.84 19.63 -5.95
C TYR A 113 7.50 18.89 -5.92
N PRO A 114 6.36 19.61 -6.10
CA PRO A 114 5.07 18.97 -6.31
C PRO A 114 5.09 18.05 -7.53
N LEU A 115 4.19 17.07 -7.56
CA LEU A 115 3.97 16.25 -8.74
C LEU A 115 3.56 17.14 -9.93
N ASP A 116 4.20 16.92 -11.08
CA ASP A 116 3.71 17.49 -12.33
C ASP A 116 2.42 16.77 -12.78
N LYS A 117 1.76 17.33 -13.81
CA LYS A 117 0.49 16.76 -14.31
C LYS A 117 0.59 15.32 -14.79
N TYR A 118 1.74 14.90 -15.31
CA TYR A 118 1.94 13.52 -15.80
C TYR A 118 2.23 12.57 -14.64
N GLN A 119 2.98 13.02 -13.66
CA GLN A 119 3.23 12.28 -12.43
C GLN A 119 1.93 12.10 -11.65
N TYR A 120 1.15 13.16 -11.52
CA TYR A 120 -0.15 13.12 -10.86
C TYR A 120 -1.09 12.12 -11.56
N ALA A 121 -1.26 12.22 -12.88
CA ALA A 121 -2.11 11.31 -13.65
C ALA A 121 -1.69 9.83 -13.53
N ALA A 122 -0.41 9.55 -13.26
CA ALA A 122 0.07 8.19 -13.08
C ALA A 122 -0.33 7.55 -11.74
N VAL A 123 -0.67 8.35 -10.73
CA VAL A 123 -0.95 7.88 -9.37
C VAL A 123 -2.36 8.24 -8.88
N GLU A 124 -3.06 9.18 -9.53
CA GLU A 124 -4.33 9.75 -9.06
C GLU A 124 -5.36 8.68 -8.67
N HIS A 125 -5.60 7.69 -9.51
CA HIS A 125 -6.63 6.68 -9.24
C HIS A 125 -6.35 5.85 -7.97
N ALA A 126 -5.07 5.57 -7.71
CA ALA A 126 -4.69 4.84 -6.51
C ALA A 126 -4.80 5.74 -5.27
N PHE A 127 -4.36 6.99 -5.37
CA PHE A 127 -4.36 7.94 -4.26
C PHE A 127 -5.78 8.42 -3.94
N ASP A 128 -6.62 8.68 -4.93
CA ASP A 128 -8.03 9.02 -4.72
C ASP A 128 -8.73 7.91 -3.93
N ARG A 129 -8.45 6.63 -4.27
CA ARG A 129 -9.01 5.51 -3.51
C ARG A 129 -8.54 5.47 -2.06
N ILE A 130 -7.26 5.78 -1.80
CA ILE A 130 -6.74 5.86 -0.43
C ILE A 130 -7.42 7.01 0.33
N ILE A 131 -7.57 8.18 -0.30
CA ILE A 131 -8.23 9.34 0.30
C ILE A 131 -9.70 9.04 0.62
N GLU A 132 -10.42 8.37 -0.28
CA GLU A 132 -11.78 7.92 -0.01
C GLU A 132 -11.87 7.03 1.24
N ILE A 133 -10.91 6.11 1.42
CA ILE A 133 -10.86 5.23 2.59
C ILE A 133 -10.58 6.04 3.85
N ILE A 134 -9.63 6.97 3.80
CA ILE A 134 -9.31 7.86 4.93
C ILE A 134 -10.55 8.65 5.37
N ASN A 135 -11.32 9.17 4.42
CA ASN A 135 -12.54 9.92 4.72
C ASN A 135 -13.68 9.06 5.31
N GLN A 136 -13.52 7.74 5.34
CA GLN A 136 -14.47 6.77 5.90
C GLN A 136 -14.01 6.20 7.25
N LEU A 137 -12.85 6.62 7.76
CA LEU A 137 -12.35 6.24 9.08
C LEU A 137 -13.08 6.99 10.19
#